data_8cf324920f78c027d215970ddbd93fe3
#
_entry.id   8cf324920f78c027d215970ddbd93fe3
#
_cell.length_a   1.000
_cell.length_b   1.000
_cell.length_c   1.000
_cell.angle_alpha   90.00
_cell.angle_beta   90.00
_cell.angle_gamma   90.00
#
_symmetry.space_group_name_H-M   'P 1'
#
loop_
_entity.id
_entity.type
_entity.pdbx_description
1 polymer ?
#
loop_
_entity_poly.entity_id
_entity_poly.type
_entity_poly.pdbx_seq_one_letter_code
_entity_poly.pdbx_strand_id
1 'polypeptide(L)'
;MNQTADTAATSADWFPVEFSRNLLPGQVLQSTLLGHELALWRSASGAMEVWENRCPHRSVRLSLGFVVGEELVCRYHGWRYGRDGHCVSVPSSPKDASPPAACARTYLSRESDGIVWASLARMPAGYPPRLCEGLVPSRSFTVDLDAGTFALQAERAGWLQGQSTCVWQEGALALLIQPLLPDTSIVHLLVARGSSSLDKQRAIESIKTHIAQWTAEARAPRETEHA
;
A
#
# COMPACT_ATOMS: atom_id res chain seq x y z
N MET A 1 -0.49 -15.16 -31.98
CA MET A 1 -0.71 -13.91 -31.24
C MET A 1 -1.57 -14.24 -30.04
N ASN A 2 -0.95 -14.68 -28.96
CA ASN A 2 -1.65 -15.00 -27.71
C ASN A 2 -1.55 -13.75 -26.83
N GLN A 3 -2.65 -12.99 -26.78
CA GLN A 3 -2.86 -12.01 -25.72
C GLN A 3 -3.23 -12.79 -24.46
N THR A 4 -2.26 -13.11 -23.64
CA THR A 4 -2.51 -13.41 -22.23
C THR A 4 -3.17 -12.18 -21.64
N ALA A 5 -4.41 -12.32 -21.20
CA ALA A 5 -5.14 -11.28 -20.48
C ALA A 5 -4.36 -10.98 -19.19
N ASP A 6 -3.54 -9.95 -19.28
CA ASP A 6 -2.92 -9.30 -18.14
C ASP A 6 -4.07 -8.61 -17.40
N THR A 7 -4.62 -9.27 -16.38
CA THR A 7 -5.51 -8.66 -15.40
C THR A 7 -4.65 -7.79 -14.48
N ALA A 8 -3.90 -6.89 -15.11
CA ALA A 8 -3.09 -5.92 -14.41
C ALA A 8 -4.02 -5.01 -13.62
N ALA A 9 -3.83 -5.02 -12.31
CA ALA A 9 -4.37 -4.01 -11.42
C ALA A 9 -4.15 -2.63 -12.05
N THR A 10 -5.22 -1.98 -12.46
CA THR A 10 -5.11 -0.72 -13.20
C THR A 10 -4.69 0.38 -12.24
N SER A 11 -3.86 1.31 -12.70
CA SER A 11 -3.44 2.48 -11.90
C SER A 11 -4.63 3.36 -11.47
N ALA A 12 -5.85 3.04 -11.92
CA ALA A 12 -7.09 3.72 -11.57
C ALA A 12 -7.71 3.22 -10.25
N ASP A 13 -7.25 2.09 -9.72
CA ASP A 13 -7.84 1.48 -8.54
C ASP A 13 -7.27 2.05 -7.23
N TRP A 14 -7.98 1.76 -6.13
CA TRP A 14 -7.51 2.00 -4.78
C TRP A 14 -6.84 0.75 -4.22
N PHE A 15 -5.65 0.91 -3.68
CA PHE A 15 -4.86 -0.18 -3.10
C PHE A 15 -4.57 0.08 -1.62
N PRO A 16 -4.60 -0.96 -0.78
CA PRO A 16 -4.11 -0.85 0.59
C PRO A 16 -2.59 -0.66 0.54
N VAL A 17 -2.05 0.29 1.27
CA VAL A 17 -0.60 0.56 1.27
C VAL A 17 0.02 0.47 2.65
N GLU A 18 -0.78 0.55 3.73
CA GLU A 18 -0.32 0.38 5.10
C GLU A 18 -1.52 0.28 6.06
N PHE A 19 -1.29 -0.22 7.26
CA PHE A 19 -2.23 -0.06 8.37
C PHE A 19 -2.11 1.33 8.99
N SER A 20 -3.23 2.02 9.20
CA SER A 20 -3.26 3.37 9.78
C SER A 20 -2.52 3.46 11.12
N ARG A 21 -2.59 2.40 11.94
CA ARG A 21 -1.94 2.35 13.25
C ARG A 21 -0.42 2.33 13.22
N ASN A 22 0.19 1.95 12.09
CA ASN A 22 1.64 1.84 11.94
C ASN A 22 2.29 3.19 11.64
N LEU A 23 1.49 4.23 11.34
CA LEU A 23 1.98 5.57 11.03
C LEU A 23 1.35 6.58 11.98
N LEU A 24 2.07 6.91 13.04
CA LEU A 24 1.64 7.88 14.05
C LEU A 24 1.82 9.33 13.56
N PRO A 25 1.09 10.32 14.15
CA PRO A 25 1.34 11.73 13.85
C PRO A 25 2.82 12.10 14.00
N GLY A 26 3.33 12.88 13.03
CA GLY A 26 4.73 13.28 12.99
C GLY A 26 5.68 12.25 12.37
N GLN A 27 5.19 11.13 11.85
CA GLN A 27 6.00 10.09 11.24
C GLN A 27 5.93 10.06 9.71
N VAL A 28 6.95 9.50 9.11
CA VAL A 28 7.01 9.14 7.69
C VAL A 28 7.50 7.70 7.55
N LEU A 29 6.87 6.94 6.64
CA LEU A 29 7.24 5.55 6.31
C LEU A 29 7.43 5.43 4.79
N GLN A 30 8.22 4.44 4.39
CA GLN A 30 8.31 4.00 3.00
C GLN A 30 7.30 2.89 2.73
N SER A 31 6.65 2.94 1.57
CA SER A 31 5.90 1.83 0.99
C SER A 31 6.22 1.72 -0.50
N THR A 32 5.67 0.71 -1.16
CA THR A 32 5.79 0.52 -2.61
C THR A 32 4.45 0.06 -3.15
N LEU A 33 4.05 0.61 -4.28
CA LEU A 33 2.83 0.21 -4.97
C LEU A 33 3.09 0.15 -6.47
N LEU A 34 2.86 -1.01 -7.11
CA LEU A 34 3.05 -1.21 -8.54
C LEU A 34 4.42 -0.69 -9.05
N GLY A 35 5.50 -0.97 -8.31
CA GLY A 35 6.86 -0.52 -8.61
C GLY A 35 7.16 0.95 -8.26
N HIS A 36 6.17 1.72 -7.83
CA HIS A 36 6.38 3.10 -7.41
C HIS A 36 6.74 3.16 -5.92
N GLU A 37 7.89 3.75 -5.61
CA GLU A 37 8.25 4.03 -4.21
C GLU A 37 7.38 5.17 -3.66
N LEU A 38 6.76 4.94 -2.51
CA LEU A 38 5.88 5.87 -1.83
C LEU A 38 6.50 6.34 -0.50
N ALA A 39 6.30 7.62 -0.20
CA ALA A 39 6.46 8.18 1.14
C ALA A 39 5.06 8.40 1.73
N LEU A 40 4.72 7.60 2.75
CA LEU A 40 3.51 7.75 3.53
C LEU A 40 3.87 8.58 4.74
N TRP A 41 3.21 9.71 4.96
CA TRP A 41 3.52 10.52 6.12
C TRP A 41 2.26 11.11 6.75
N ARG A 42 2.33 11.31 8.06
CA ARG A 42 1.23 11.88 8.82
C ARG A 42 1.67 13.16 9.48
N SER A 43 0.94 14.24 9.20
CA SER A 43 1.19 15.53 9.83
C SER A 43 0.95 15.50 11.35
N ALA A 44 1.39 16.51 12.06
CA ALA A 44 1.16 16.62 13.50
C ALA A 44 -0.34 16.69 13.84
N SER A 45 -1.18 17.27 12.97
CA SER A 45 -2.63 17.27 13.11
C SER A 45 -3.30 15.93 12.83
N GLY A 46 -2.54 14.94 12.32
CA GLY A 46 -3.04 13.61 12.01
C GLY A 46 -3.47 13.41 10.56
N ALA A 47 -3.35 14.42 9.70
CA ALA A 47 -3.69 14.28 8.29
C ALA A 47 -2.70 13.35 7.58
N MET A 48 -3.24 12.42 6.77
CA MET A 48 -2.48 11.37 6.07
C MET A 48 -2.23 11.78 4.62
N GLU A 49 -0.97 11.66 4.21
CA GLU A 49 -0.54 11.99 2.85
C GLU A 49 0.27 10.82 2.25
N VAL A 50 0.10 10.59 0.95
CA VAL A 50 0.86 9.62 0.17
C VAL A 50 1.51 10.33 -1.01
N TRP A 51 2.84 10.30 -1.06
CA TRP A 51 3.63 11.01 -2.06
C TRP A 51 4.58 10.07 -2.80
N GLU A 52 5.01 10.47 -3.99
CA GLU A 52 6.19 9.85 -4.61
C GLU A 52 7.38 10.00 -3.66
N ASN A 53 8.08 8.91 -3.39
CA ASN A 53 9.21 8.89 -2.45
C ASN A 53 10.46 9.53 -3.05
N ARG A 54 10.31 10.74 -3.60
CA ARG A 54 11.36 11.42 -4.34
C ARG A 54 11.30 12.93 -4.12
N CYS A 55 12.37 13.48 -3.57
CA CYS A 55 12.51 14.91 -3.39
C CYS A 55 12.71 15.61 -4.76
N PRO A 56 11.88 16.60 -5.12
CA PRO A 56 12.00 17.29 -6.41
C PRO A 56 13.34 18.03 -6.59
N HIS A 57 14.04 18.35 -5.51
CA HIS A 57 15.33 19.03 -5.58
C HIS A 57 16.45 18.12 -6.13
N ARG A 58 16.73 16.98 -5.51
CA ARG A 58 17.81 16.05 -5.89
C ARG A 58 17.45 14.58 -5.69
N SER A 59 16.21 14.22 -5.85
CA SER A 59 15.73 12.84 -5.94
C SER A 59 16.04 11.94 -4.73
N VAL A 60 16.43 12.51 -3.59
CA VAL A 60 16.57 11.74 -2.34
C VAL A 60 15.20 11.29 -1.86
N ARG A 61 15.12 10.08 -1.29
CA ARG A 61 13.88 9.54 -0.74
C ARG A 61 13.32 10.43 0.37
N LEU A 62 12.09 10.87 0.21
CA LEU A 62 11.39 11.71 1.21
C LEU A 62 11.07 10.92 2.48
N SER A 63 10.92 9.59 2.40
CA SER A 63 10.73 8.72 3.56
C SER A 63 11.93 8.68 4.52
N LEU A 64 13.10 9.15 4.09
CA LEU A 64 14.27 9.35 4.97
C LEU A 64 14.21 10.68 5.74
N GLY A 65 13.23 11.53 5.43
CA GLY A 65 13.01 12.82 6.04
C GLY A 65 12.32 12.72 7.40
N PHE A 66 11.73 13.81 7.82
CA PHE A 66 10.98 13.89 9.07
C PHE A 66 9.86 14.92 8.94
N VAL A 67 8.86 14.81 9.79
CA VAL A 67 7.70 15.70 9.80
C VAL A 67 7.87 16.79 10.87
N VAL A 68 7.57 18.03 10.51
CA VAL A 68 7.54 19.18 11.42
C VAL A 68 6.21 19.91 11.25
N GLY A 69 5.31 19.76 12.21
CA GLY A 69 3.97 20.32 12.11
C GLY A 69 3.21 19.72 10.92
N GLU A 70 2.84 20.56 9.97
CA GLU A 70 2.10 20.18 8.76
C GLU A 70 3.01 20.01 7.53
N GLU A 71 4.31 19.84 7.73
CA GLU A 71 5.29 19.82 6.65
C GLU A 71 6.18 18.60 6.70
N LEU A 72 6.49 18.04 5.52
CA LEU A 72 7.52 17.01 5.34
C LEU A 72 8.85 17.68 4.99
N VAL A 73 9.90 17.37 5.75
CA VAL A 73 11.24 17.94 5.61
C VAL A 73 12.17 16.92 4.97
N CYS A 74 12.74 17.26 3.83
CA CYS A 74 13.76 16.46 3.18
C CYS A 74 15.05 16.46 3.99
N ARG A 75 15.54 15.27 4.37
CA ARG A 75 16.73 15.14 5.23
C ARG A 75 18.02 15.67 4.59
N TYR A 76 18.09 15.73 3.23
CA TYR A 76 19.33 16.04 2.54
C TYR A 76 19.70 17.52 2.61
N HIS A 77 18.76 18.42 2.25
CA HIS A 77 19.03 19.86 2.25
C HIS A 77 17.99 20.68 3.05
N GLY A 78 17.17 20.01 3.85
CA GLY A 78 16.19 20.67 4.71
C GLY A 78 15.02 21.36 3.99
N TRP A 79 14.82 21.10 2.68
CA TRP A 79 13.67 21.65 1.98
C TRP A 79 12.38 21.16 2.62
N ARG A 80 11.45 22.07 2.83
CA ARG A 80 10.18 21.80 3.51
C ARG A 80 9.04 21.88 2.51
N TYR A 81 8.16 20.92 2.60
CA TYR A 81 7.01 20.77 1.70
C TYR A 81 5.73 20.74 2.50
N GLY A 82 4.76 21.60 2.11
CA GLY A 82 3.41 21.58 2.64
C GLY A 82 2.64 20.33 2.17
N ARG A 83 1.46 20.08 2.76
CA ARG A 83 0.63 18.90 2.48
C ARG A 83 0.18 18.79 1.02
N ASP A 84 0.13 19.89 0.30
CA ASP A 84 -0.14 19.96 -1.15
C ASP A 84 1.07 19.63 -2.03
N GLY A 85 2.22 19.29 -1.41
CA GLY A 85 3.48 18.99 -2.08
C GLY A 85 4.31 20.20 -2.46
N HIS A 86 3.81 21.42 -2.34
CA HIS A 86 4.57 22.64 -2.68
C HIS A 86 5.71 22.87 -1.69
N CYS A 87 6.86 23.30 -2.21
CA CYS A 87 7.98 23.71 -1.38
C CYS A 87 7.61 25.03 -0.69
N VAL A 88 7.62 25.02 0.64
CA VAL A 88 7.28 26.18 1.48
C VAL A 88 8.49 26.85 2.10
N SER A 89 9.65 26.15 2.13
CA SER A 89 10.89 26.73 2.68
C SER A 89 12.12 26.04 2.12
N VAL A 90 13.11 26.86 1.78
CA VAL A 90 14.45 26.46 1.33
C VAL A 90 15.46 27.09 2.31
N PRO A 91 16.16 26.31 3.13
CA PRO A 91 17.06 26.85 4.17
C PRO A 91 18.19 27.75 3.66
N SER A 92 18.69 27.49 2.44
CA SER A 92 19.73 28.32 1.80
C SER A 92 19.21 29.66 1.26
N SER A 93 17.91 29.85 1.16
CA SER A 93 17.26 31.07 0.64
C SER A 93 15.97 31.38 1.43
N PRO A 94 16.06 31.61 2.72
CA PRO A 94 14.86 31.71 3.58
C PRO A 94 13.99 32.93 3.32
N LYS A 95 14.50 33.92 2.57
CA LYS A 95 13.79 35.17 2.23
C LYS A 95 13.23 35.18 0.80
N ASP A 96 13.64 34.24 -0.03
CA ASP A 96 13.19 34.14 -1.41
C ASP A 96 11.95 33.27 -1.52
N ALA A 97 11.09 33.57 -2.46
CA ALA A 97 9.97 32.71 -2.77
C ALA A 97 10.50 31.32 -3.17
N SER A 98 9.93 30.28 -2.61
CA SER A 98 10.25 28.89 -2.97
C SER A 98 10.11 28.71 -4.49
N PRO A 99 11.00 27.93 -5.14
CA PRO A 99 10.90 27.74 -6.58
C PRO A 99 9.52 27.18 -6.97
N PRO A 100 8.74 27.85 -7.84
CA PRO A 100 7.39 27.42 -8.18
C PRO A 100 7.33 26.00 -8.78
N ALA A 101 8.42 25.55 -9.38
CA ALA A 101 8.53 24.20 -9.98
C ALA A 101 8.89 23.11 -8.97
N ALA A 102 9.22 23.44 -7.72
CA ALA A 102 9.62 22.47 -6.72
C ALA A 102 8.39 21.93 -5.96
N CYS A 103 7.66 21.03 -6.62
CA CYS A 103 6.50 20.37 -6.03
C CYS A 103 6.74 18.86 -5.96
N ALA A 104 6.61 18.27 -4.77
CA ALA A 104 6.58 16.83 -4.60
C ALA A 104 5.30 16.28 -5.25
N ARG A 105 5.41 15.15 -5.97
CA ARG A 105 4.25 14.50 -6.55
C ARG A 105 3.42 13.85 -5.44
N THR A 106 2.17 14.25 -5.33
CA THR A 106 1.21 13.69 -4.38
C THR A 106 0.31 12.67 -5.08
N TYR A 107 -0.13 11.67 -4.33
CA TYR A 107 -1.13 10.70 -4.76
C TYR A 107 -2.39 10.84 -3.91
N LEU A 108 -3.52 10.42 -4.46
CA LEU A 108 -4.75 10.39 -3.69
C LEU A 108 -4.65 9.35 -2.60
N SER A 109 -5.02 9.72 -1.39
CA SER A 109 -5.04 8.85 -0.22
C SER A 109 -6.33 8.99 0.56
N ARG A 110 -6.74 7.91 1.20
CA ARG A 110 -7.90 7.84 2.10
C ARG A 110 -7.58 6.89 3.24
N GLU A 111 -8.19 7.15 4.38
CA GLU A 111 -8.19 6.21 5.49
C GLU A 111 -9.60 5.71 5.73
N SER A 112 -9.77 4.39 5.75
CA SER A 112 -11.01 3.71 6.15
C SER A 112 -10.69 2.35 6.74
N ASP A 113 -11.48 1.92 7.71
CA ASP A 113 -11.38 0.60 8.34
C ASP A 113 -9.98 0.27 8.91
N GLY A 114 -9.21 1.30 9.30
CA GLY A 114 -7.85 1.16 9.81
C GLY A 114 -6.80 0.90 8.73
N ILE A 115 -7.13 1.12 7.47
CA ILE A 115 -6.24 0.97 6.31
C ILE A 115 -5.99 2.34 5.69
N VAL A 116 -4.74 2.58 5.31
CA VAL A 116 -4.34 3.65 4.39
C VAL A 116 -4.48 3.12 2.97
N TRP A 117 -5.35 3.74 2.20
CA TRP A 117 -5.57 3.45 0.78
C TRP A 117 -4.90 4.52 -0.06
N ALA A 118 -4.30 4.10 -1.16
CA ALA A 118 -3.72 5.01 -2.14
C ALA A 118 -4.16 4.64 -3.56
N SER A 119 -4.22 5.66 -4.43
CA SER A 119 -4.39 5.48 -5.87
C SER A 119 -3.32 6.25 -6.61
N LEU A 120 -2.69 5.61 -7.60
CA LEU A 120 -1.71 6.25 -8.48
C LEU A 120 -2.40 7.06 -9.60
N ALA A 121 -3.69 6.88 -9.79
CA ALA A 121 -4.48 7.63 -10.77
C ALA A 121 -4.73 9.07 -10.29
N ARG A 122 -4.79 10.00 -11.23
CA ARG A 122 -5.23 11.37 -10.93
C ARG A 122 -6.72 11.44 -10.58
N MET A 123 -7.52 10.55 -11.15
CA MET A 123 -8.96 10.43 -10.93
C MET A 123 -9.29 8.94 -10.83
N PRO A 124 -9.22 8.35 -9.63
CA PRO A 124 -9.60 6.96 -9.44
C PRO A 124 -11.12 6.79 -9.59
N ALA A 125 -11.55 5.60 -9.95
CA ALA A 125 -12.96 5.26 -9.96
C ALA A 125 -13.49 5.17 -8.52
N GLY A 126 -14.32 6.13 -8.12
CA GLY A 126 -15.04 6.09 -6.84
C GLY A 126 -14.15 6.25 -5.59
N TYR A 127 -14.52 5.53 -4.54
CA TYR A 127 -13.86 5.52 -3.23
C TYR A 127 -13.17 4.18 -3.00
N PRO A 128 -12.26 4.09 -2.00
CA PRO A 128 -11.74 2.80 -1.56
C PRO A 128 -12.85 1.80 -1.28
N PRO A 129 -12.63 0.49 -1.50
CA PRO A 129 -13.63 -0.53 -1.24
C PRO A 129 -14.02 -0.54 0.24
N ARG A 130 -15.29 -0.73 0.52
CA ARG A 130 -15.78 -0.93 1.88
C ARG A 130 -15.46 -2.36 2.29
N LEU A 131 -14.90 -2.51 3.48
CA LEU A 131 -14.69 -3.82 4.09
C LEU A 131 -15.96 -4.25 4.84
N CYS A 132 -16.11 -5.55 5.09
CA CYS A 132 -17.16 -6.03 5.98
C CYS A 132 -17.00 -5.40 7.36
N GLU A 133 -18.13 -5.01 7.95
CA GLU A 133 -18.15 -4.43 9.28
C GLU A 133 -17.53 -5.40 10.31
N GLY A 134 -16.85 -4.81 11.30
CA GLY A 134 -16.28 -5.59 12.39
C GLY A 134 -14.92 -6.22 12.10
N LEU A 135 -14.32 -6.01 10.94
CA LEU A 135 -12.92 -6.40 10.68
C LEU A 135 -11.94 -5.36 11.19
N VAL A 136 -10.79 -5.81 11.65
CA VAL A 136 -9.69 -4.95 12.10
C VAL A 136 -8.34 -5.46 11.59
N PRO A 137 -7.40 -4.57 11.28
CA PRO A 137 -6.05 -4.93 10.87
C PRO A 137 -5.37 -5.87 11.88
N SER A 138 -4.71 -6.91 11.37
CA SER A 138 -3.97 -7.89 12.18
C SER A 138 -2.48 -7.90 11.83
N ARG A 139 -2.11 -8.42 10.66
CA ARG A 139 -0.72 -8.57 10.24
C ARG A 139 -0.56 -8.46 8.72
N SER A 140 0.62 -7.98 8.29
CA SER A 140 1.02 -7.95 6.89
C SER A 140 2.10 -9.00 6.62
N PHE A 141 2.10 -9.57 5.41
CA PHE A 141 3.07 -10.56 4.94
C PHE A 141 3.58 -10.13 3.57
N THR A 142 4.90 -10.14 3.39
CA THR A 142 5.48 -10.07 2.04
C THR A 142 5.41 -11.47 1.42
N VAL A 143 4.97 -11.54 0.18
CA VAL A 143 4.73 -12.79 -0.54
C VAL A 143 5.42 -12.72 -1.89
N ASP A 144 6.20 -13.75 -2.22
CA ASP A 144 6.88 -13.87 -3.52
C ASP A 144 5.93 -14.43 -4.60
N LEU A 145 4.81 -13.74 -4.76
CA LEU A 145 3.80 -13.94 -5.80
C LEU A 145 3.30 -12.58 -6.26
N ASP A 146 3.06 -12.45 -7.56
CA ASP A 146 2.31 -11.32 -8.08
C ASP A 146 0.85 -11.33 -7.58
N ALA A 147 0.22 -10.17 -7.58
CA ALA A 147 -1.12 -10.00 -7.04
C ALA A 147 -2.18 -10.84 -7.76
N GLY A 148 -2.05 -11.03 -9.08
CA GLY A 148 -2.98 -11.83 -9.88
C GLY A 148 -2.87 -13.32 -9.57
N THR A 149 -1.65 -13.85 -9.49
CA THR A 149 -1.40 -15.25 -9.10
C THR A 149 -1.89 -15.48 -7.66
N PHE A 150 -1.62 -14.58 -6.72
CA PHE A 150 -2.15 -14.69 -5.37
C PHE A 150 -3.68 -14.72 -5.35
N ALA A 151 -4.32 -13.81 -6.08
CA ALA A 151 -5.78 -13.73 -6.19
C ALA A 151 -6.38 -15.05 -6.71
N LEU A 152 -5.78 -15.62 -7.76
CA LEU A 152 -6.23 -16.91 -8.33
C LEU A 152 -6.11 -18.05 -7.31
N GLN A 153 -5.05 -18.10 -6.53
CA GLN A 153 -4.88 -19.12 -5.48
C GLN A 153 -5.89 -18.93 -4.34
N ALA A 154 -6.15 -17.69 -3.94
CA ALA A 154 -7.17 -17.39 -2.95
C ALA A 154 -8.56 -17.85 -3.42
N GLU A 155 -8.93 -17.57 -4.66
CA GLU A 155 -10.18 -18.04 -5.25
C GLU A 155 -10.30 -19.56 -5.25
N ARG A 156 -9.26 -20.28 -5.68
CA ARG A 156 -9.21 -21.75 -5.67
C ARG A 156 -9.35 -22.33 -4.26
N ALA A 157 -8.87 -21.62 -3.26
CA ALA A 157 -8.99 -22.01 -1.86
C ALA A 157 -10.34 -21.64 -1.23
N GLY A 158 -11.27 -21.06 -2.00
CA GLY A 158 -12.63 -20.74 -1.56
C GLY A 158 -12.80 -19.32 -0.99
N TRP A 159 -11.78 -18.48 -1.06
CA TRP A 159 -11.93 -17.07 -0.71
C TRP A 159 -12.80 -16.34 -1.72
N LEU A 160 -13.71 -15.52 -1.25
CA LEU A 160 -14.62 -14.75 -2.10
C LEU A 160 -14.04 -13.37 -2.38
N GLN A 161 -14.02 -12.98 -3.65
CA GLN A 161 -13.63 -11.63 -4.04
C GLN A 161 -14.66 -10.62 -3.53
N GLY A 162 -14.18 -9.56 -2.88
CA GLY A 162 -14.99 -8.44 -2.41
C GLY A 162 -15.30 -7.42 -3.52
N GLN A 163 -15.51 -6.17 -3.13
CA GLN A 163 -15.85 -5.07 -4.05
C GLN A 163 -14.69 -4.61 -4.94
N SER A 164 -13.49 -5.14 -4.74
CA SER A 164 -12.29 -4.79 -5.48
C SER A 164 -11.42 -6.03 -5.70
N THR A 165 -10.60 -6.02 -6.73
CA THR A 165 -9.64 -7.09 -7.04
C THR A 165 -8.60 -7.31 -5.95
N CYS A 166 -8.38 -6.33 -5.09
CA CYS A 166 -7.45 -6.43 -3.97
C CYS A 166 -8.08 -6.88 -2.65
N VAL A 167 -9.39 -7.18 -2.59
CA VAL A 167 -10.11 -7.55 -1.36
C VAL A 167 -10.65 -8.96 -1.48
N TRP A 168 -10.26 -9.85 -0.55
CA TRP A 168 -10.71 -11.24 -0.48
C TRP A 168 -11.20 -11.57 0.93
N GLN A 169 -12.26 -12.34 1.05
CA GLN A 169 -12.92 -12.63 2.31
C GLN A 169 -13.27 -14.10 2.45
N GLU A 170 -13.09 -14.62 3.66
CA GLU A 170 -13.52 -15.95 4.07
C GLU A 170 -13.99 -15.90 5.52
N GLY A 171 -15.28 -16.09 5.75
CA GLY A 171 -15.86 -16.00 7.09
C GLY A 171 -15.57 -14.66 7.78
N ALA A 172 -14.86 -14.69 8.88
CA ALA A 172 -14.48 -13.53 9.71
C ALA A 172 -13.06 -13.00 9.39
N LEU A 173 -12.49 -13.39 8.27
CA LEU A 173 -11.17 -12.97 7.82
C LEU A 173 -11.28 -12.17 6.51
N ALA A 174 -10.35 -11.25 6.31
CA ALA A 174 -10.12 -10.64 5.00
C ALA A 174 -8.64 -10.55 4.69
N LEU A 175 -8.31 -10.68 3.41
CA LEU A 175 -7.00 -10.46 2.84
C LEU A 175 -7.08 -9.27 1.90
N LEU A 176 -6.20 -8.30 2.09
CA LEU A 176 -6.05 -7.18 1.18
C LEU A 176 -4.71 -7.32 0.48
N ILE A 177 -4.71 -7.23 -0.84
CA ILE A 177 -3.52 -7.43 -1.66
C ILE A 177 -2.98 -6.09 -2.10
N GLN A 178 -1.72 -5.83 -1.78
CA GLN A 178 -0.93 -4.68 -2.25
C GLN A 178 0.10 -5.18 -3.26
N PRO A 179 -0.05 -4.90 -4.55
CA PRO A 179 0.99 -5.21 -5.53
C PRO A 179 2.25 -4.39 -5.26
N LEU A 180 3.40 -5.03 -5.09
CA LEU A 180 4.68 -4.33 -4.92
C LEU A 180 5.43 -4.24 -6.24
N LEU A 181 5.91 -5.38 -6.71
CA LEU A 181 6.70 -5.59 -7.91
C LEU A 181 5.99 -6.63 -8.78
N PRO A 182 6.45 -6.88 -10.02
CA PRO A 182 5.80 -7.84 -10.90
C PRO A 182 5.64 -9.26 -10.34
N ASP A 183 6.49 -9.64 -9.39
CA ASP A 183 6.54 -10.98 -8.80
C ASP A 183 6.34 -10.99 -7.27
N THR A 184 6.01 -9.86 -6.67
CA THR A 184 5.96 -9.71 -5.22
C THR A 184 4.77 -8.86 -4.79
N SER A 185 4.10 -9.28 -3.73
CA SER A 185 2.98 -8.55 -3.13
C SER A 185 3.12 -8.46 -1.62
N ILE A 186 2.38 -7.53 -1.00
CA ILE A 186 2.06 -7.59 0.43
C ILE A 186 0.61 -8.04 0.57
N VAL A 187 0.38 -8.94 1.51
CA VAL A 187 -0.94 -9.38 1.91
C VAL A 187 -1.21 -8.90 3.33
N HIS A 188 -2.23 -8.08 3.49
CA HIS A 188 -2.67 -7.56 4.77
C HIS A 188 -3.82 -8.41 5.29
N LEU A 189 -3.63 -9.09 6.40
CA LEU A 189 -4.65 -9.87 7.08
C LEU A 189 -5.47 -8.99 8.02
N LEU A 190 -6.79 -9.05 7.89
CA LEU A 190 -7.76 -8.51 8.84
C LEU A 190 -8.49 -9.67 9.50
N VAL A 191 -8.86 -9.47 10.76
CA VAL A 191 -9.61 -10.44 11.57
C VAL A 191 -10.82 -9.77 12.20
N ALA A 192 -11.79 -10.55 12.67
CA ALA A 192 -12.94 -10.00 13.37
C ALA A 192 -12.51 -9.18 14.59
N ARG A 193 -13.20 -8.05 14.81
CA ARG A 193 -13.06 -7.26 16.03
C ARG A 193 -13.46 -8.12 17.23
N GLY A 194 -12.65 -8.11 18.27
CA GLY A 194 -12.89 -8.94 19.46
C GLY A 194 -12.31 -10.36 19.38
N SER A 195 -11.67 -10.75 18.24
CA SER A 195 -10.93 -12.01 18.19
C SER A 195 -9.89 -12.07 19.30
N SER A 196 -9.86 -13.22 20.00
CA SER A 196 -8.87 -13.47 21.04
C SER A 196 -7.44 -13.49 20.47
N SER A 197 -6.43 -13.38 21.33
CA SER A 197 -5.03 -13.51 20.91
C SER A 197 -4.77 -14.88 20.26
N LEU A 198 -5.42 -15.94 20.75
CA LEU A 198 -5.29 -17.28 20.19
C LEU A 198 -5.92 -17.38 18.79
N ASP A 199 -7.10 -16.78 18.58
CA ASP A 199 -7.75 -16.78 17.25
C ASP A 199 -6.94 -16.00 16.23
N LYS A 200 -6.40 -14.85 16.64
CA LYS A 200 -5.46 -14.07 15.79
C LYS A 200 -4.22 -14.86 15.41
N GLN A 201 -3.64 -15.58 16.38
CA GLN A 201 -2.47 -16.42 16.12
C GLN A 201 -2.80 -17.57 15.17
N ARG A 202 -3.93 -18.26 15.37
CA ARG A 202 -4.40 -19.32 14.47
C ARG A 202 -4.63 -18.80 13.05
N ALA A 203 -5.26 -17.64 12.89
CA ALA A 203 -5.46 -17.01 11.60
C ALA A 203 -4.12 -16.70 10.91
N ILE A 204 -3.16 -16.14 11.65
CA ILE A 204 -1.80 -15.84 11.14
C ILE A 204 -1.10 -17.11 10.66
N GLU A 205 -1.13 -18.20 11.45
CA GLU A 205 -0.47 -19.46 11.07
C GLU A 205 -1.17 -20.13 9.88
N SER A 206 -2.51 -20.09 9.82
CA SER A 206 -3.28 -20.58 8.68
C SER A 206 -2.88 -19.85 7.39
N ILE A 207 -2.85 -18.51 7.41
CA ILE A 207 -2.47 -17.72 6.23
C ILE A 207 -1.02 -17.96 5.82
N LYS A 208 -0.08 -18.08 6.76
CA LYS A 208 1.31 -18.45 6.44
C LYS A 208 1.40 -19.80 5.72
N THR A 209 0.62 -20.78 6.17
CA THR A 209 0.57 -22.11 5.54
C THR A 209 0.04 -22.00 4.11
N HIS A 210 -1.06 -21.28 3.88
CA HIS A 210 -1.58 -21.04 2.54
C HIS A 210 -0.57 -20.32 1.65
N ILE A 211 0.05 -19.24 2.14
CA ILE A 211 1.07 -18.50 1.39
C ILE A 211 2.23 -19.41 0.98
N ALA A 212 2.74 -20.24 1.89
CA ALA A 212 3.83 -21.17 1.59
C ALA A 212 3.43 -22.20 0.52
N GLN A 213 2.23 -22.79 0.65
CA GLN A 213 1.68 -23.72 -0.31
C GLN A 213 1.49 -23.07 -1.69
N TRP A 214 0.81 -21.93 -1.77
CA TRP A 214 0.52 -21.22 -3.02
C TRP A 214 1.79 -20.75 -3.73
N THR A 215 2.80 -20.32 -2.97
CA THR A 215 4.11 -19.97 -3.53
C THR A 215 4.80 -21.19 -4.13
N ALA A 216 4.73 -22.34 -3.47
CA ALA A 216 5.30 -23.59 -3.99
C ALA A 216 4.57 -24.07 -5.25
N GLU A 217 3.24 -24.04 -5.26
CA GLU A 217 2.41 -24.43 -6.41
C GLU A 217 2.66 -23.53 -7.64
N ALA A 218 2.78 -22.22 -7.44
CA ALA A 218 3.03 -21.28 -8.52
C ALA A 218 4.43 -21.44 -9.14
N ARG A 219 5.39 -21.96 -8.38
CA ARG A 219 6.77 -22.22 -8.83
C ARG A 219 6.98 -23.63 -9.37
N ALA A 220 6.03 -24.53 -9.19
CA ALA A 220 6.10 -25.88 -9.71
C ALA A 220 6.17 -25.85 -11.26
N PRO A 221 7.05 -26.63 -11.90
CA PRO A 221 7.08 -26.78 -13.35
C PRO A 221 5.69 -27.21 -13.83
N ARG A 222 5.11 -26.46 -14.77
CA ARG A 222 3.90 -26.95 -15.44
C ARG A 222 4.31 -28.18 -16.23
N GLU A 223 3.81 -29.34 -15.83
CA GLU A 223 3.93 -30.56 -16.66
C GLU A 223 3.34 -30.18 -18.04
N THR A 224 4.21 -30.16 -19.04
CA THR A 224 3.77 -29.99 -20.42
C THR A 224 2.93 -31.24 -20.75
N GLU A 225 1.62 -31.07 -20.80
CA GLU A 225 0.75 -32.05 -21.45
C GLU A 225 1.18 -32.16 -22.91
N HIS A 226 2.05 -33.12 -23.17
CA HIS A 226 2.26 -33.66 -24.49
C HIS A 226 1.19 -34.73 -24.70
N ALA A 227 0.10 -34.36 -25.35
CA ALA A 227 -0.79 -35.28 -26.05
C ALA A 227 -0.72 -34.98 -27.53
#